data_8e2c2bcf6ff1bfccaec9fde2378913c9
#
_entry.id   8e2c2bcf6ff1bfccaec9fde2378913c9
#
_cell.length_a   1.000
_cell.length_b   1.000
_cell.length_c   1.000
_cell.angle_alpha   90.00
_cell.angle_beta   90.00
_cell.angle_gamma   90.00
#
_symmetry.space_group_name_H-M   'P 1'
#
loop_
_entity.id
_entity.type
_entity.pdbx_description
1 polymer ?
#
loop_
_entity_poly.entity_id
_entity_poly.type
_entity_poly.pdbx_seq_one_letter_code
_entity_poly.pdbx_strand_id
1 'polypeptide(L)'
;EFLVDKLIPQGTLCALVGESDTGKSSLLRQLALSLVYGDNDFLGFKLKESCRNVIYVSTEDGEMATSVWLNKYFGEEIAKDDRLSKLKYVYNTEGIIKNLREVVSTNCVDLIIIDSYADLFTGSMNNSNEVRSFLNMYNNIANEFGVTVVFLHHTKKASAGMVPNKNSILGSQGFEAKMRSVLMLTQDDSDESLRHLCIVKNNYLPESEKSMSYVLRFNQYLAFDITSDRVKLN
;
A
#
# COMPACT_ATOMS: atom_id res chain seq x y z
N GLU A 1 3.40 17.05 4.67
CA GLU A 1 2.57 16.29 5.62
C GLU A 1 2.55 14.81 5.22
N PHE A 2 2.27 13.93 6.19
CA PHE A 2 2.17 12.48 5.98
C PHE A 2 0.75 12.01 6.31
N LEU A 3 0.23 11.05 5.54
CA LEU A 3 -0.97 10.29 5.89
C LEU A 3 -0.64 9.26 6.97
N VAL A 4 0.48 8.56 6.80
CA VAL A 4 1.10 7.70 7.83
C VAL A 4 2.49 8.26 8.08
N ASP A 5 2.75 8.73 9.29
CA ASP A 5 4.00 9.41 9.62
C ASP A 5 5.23 8.61 9.18
N LYS A 6 6.23 9.26 8.60
CA LYS A 6 7.45 8.66 8.03
C LYS A 6 7.23 7.68 6.87
N LEU A 7 6.06 7.06 6.72
CA LEU A 7 5.85 6.00 5.72
C LEU A 7 5.20 6.52 4.44
N ILE A 8 4.06 7.19 4.54
CA ILE A 8 3.21 7.54 3.41
C ILE A 8 2.93 9.04 3.38
N PRO A 9 3.60 9.80 2.50
CA PRO A 9 3.29 11.22 2.29
C PRO A 9 1.87 11.41 1.75
N GLN A 10 1.17 12.43 2.27
CA GLN A 10 -0.20 12.74 1.85
C GLN A 10 -0.25 13.35 0.44
N GLY A 11 -1.32 13.06 -0.31
CA GLY A 11 -1.61 13.67 -1.61
C GLY A 11 -0.60 13.29 -2.69
N THR A 12 0.01 12.12 -2.58
CA THR A 12 1.07 11.68 -3.50
C THR A 12 0.88 10.24 -3.95
N LEU A 13 1.69 9.82 -4.94
CA LEU A 13 1.82 8.42 -5.31
C LEU A 13 2.86 7.73 -4.44
N CYS A 14 2.48 6.61 -3.85
CA CYS A 14 3.33 5.73 -3.06
C CYS A 14 3.22 4.29 -3.55
N ALA A 15 4.14 3.43 -3.13
CA ALA A 15 4.07 2.00 -3.44
C ALA A 15 4.44 1.13 -2.24
N LEU A 16 3.78 -0.02 -2.13
CA LEU A 16 4.23 -1.15 -1.33
C LEU A 16 4.65 -2.27 -2.28
N VAL A 17 5.90 -2.65 -2.23
CA VAL A 17 6.48 -3.67 -3.10
C VAL A 17 6.98 -4.87 -2.28
N GLY A 18 7.13 -6.02 -2.91
CA GLY A 18 7.66 -7.23 -2.30
C GLY A 18 7.33 -8.47 -3.11
N GLU A 19 7.87 -9.61 -2.71
CA GLU A 19 7.60 -10.89 -3.32
C GLU A 19 6.15 -11.34 -3.09
N SER A 20 5.70 -12.35 -3.84
CA SER A 20 4.40 -12.99 -3.58
C SER A 20 4.37 -13.55 -2.15
N ASP A 21 3.19 -13.65 -1.58
CA ASP A 21 2.93 -14.24 -0.25
C ASP A 21 3.60 -13.56 0.96
N THR A 22 4.20 -12.38 0.78
CA THR A 22 4.76 -11.62 1.91
C THR A 22 3.71 -10.95 2.79
N GLY A 23 2.43 -10.92 2.36
CA GLY A 23 1.34 -10.30 3.11
C GLY A 23 1.06 -8.84 2.74
N LYS A 24 1.50 -8.36 1.56
CA LYS A 24 1.30 -6.97 1.11
C LYS A 24 -0.16 -6.53 1.13
N SER A 25 -1.06 -7.33 0.54
CA SER A 25 -2.50 -7.04 0.52
C SER A 25 -3.08 -6.98 1.94
N SER A 26 -2.65 -7.89 2.83
CA SER A 26 -3.06 -7.88 4.25
C SER A 26 -2.61 -6.61 4.95
N LEU A 27 -1.36 -6.15 4.71
CA LEU A 27 -0.83 -4.93 5.30
C LEU A 27 -1.60 -3.68 4.82
N LEU A 28 -1.93 -3.59 3.53
CA LEU A 28 -2.70 -2.46 3.00
C LEU A 28 -4.16 -2.50 3.43
N ARG A 29 -4.76 -3.68 3.57
CA ARG A 29 -6.13 -3.83 4.14
C ARG A 29 -6.15 -3.41 5.61
N GLN A 30 -5.15 -3.80 6.39
CA GLN A 30 -5.02 -3.36 7.78
C GLN A 30 -4.87 -1.84 7.88
N LEU A 31 -4.06 -1.21 7.02
CA LEU A 31 -3.95 0.25 6.93
C LEU A 31 -5.31 0.90 6.59
N ALA A 32 -6.03 0.35 5.60
CA ALA A 32 -7.36 0.83 5.23
C ALA A 32 -8.33 0.78 6.43
N LEU A 33 -8.30 -0.31 7.18
CA LEU A 33 -9.12 -0.47 8.38
C LEU A 33 -8.74 0.52 9.47
N SER A 34 -7.45 0.69 9.79
CA SER A 34 -7.01 1.67 10.77
C SER A 34 -7.48 3.08 10.44
N LEU A 35 -7.46 3.48 9.15
CA LEU A 35 -7.99 4.77 8.72
C LEU A 35 -9.49 4.88 8.92
N VAL A 36 -10.30 3.90 8.48
CA VAL A 36 -11.78 3.99 8.57
C VAL A 36 -12.27 3.87 10.01
N TYR A 37 -11.56 3.14 10.87
CA TYR A 37 -11.84 3.05 12.29
C TYR A 37 -11.40 4.29 13.06
N GLY A 38 -10.51 5.09 12.48
CA GLY A 38 -9.99 6.31 13.05
C GLY A 38 -9.02 6.06 14.18
N ASP A 39 -8.17 5.05 14.00
CA ASP A 39 -7.08 4.79 14.90
C ASP A 39 -6.12 6.00 14.94
N ASN A 40 -5.45 6.21 16.06
CA ASN A 40 -4.46 7.28 16.19
C ASN A 40 -3.15 6.96 15.48
N ASP A 41 -2.86 5.67 15.31
CA ASP A 41 -1.67 5.18 14.66
C ASP A 41 -1.92 3.89 13.86
N PHE A 42 -1.00 3.60 12.94
CA PHE A 42 -0.90 2.35 12.22
C PHE A 42 0.48 1.76 12.50
N LEU A 43 0.53 0.63 13.18
CA LEU A 43 1.79 -0.03 13.57
C LEU A 43 2.75 0.94 14.32
N GLY A 44 2.22 1.78 15.20
CA GLY A 44 2.99 2.76 15.96
C GLY A 44 3.40 4.01 15.18
N PHE A 45 3.01 4.14 13.90
CA PHE A 45 3.19 5.35 13.11
C PHE A 45 1.94 6.20 13.16
N LYS A 46 2.05 7.44 13.60
CA LYS A 46 0.92 8.36 13.73
C LYS A 46 0.14 8.45 12.42
N LEU A 47 -1.18 8.26 12.50
CA LEU A 47 -2.10 8.51 11.39
C LEU A 47 -2.56 9.98 11.43
N LYS A 48 -2.73 10.57 10.25
CA LYS A 48 -3.32 11.89 10.14
C LYS A 48 -4.82 11.80 10.41
N GLU A 49 -5.34 12.70 11.24
CA GLU A 49 -6.78 12.92 11.34
C GLU A 49 -7.34 13.40 10.00
N SER A 50 -8.41 12.73 9.52
CA SER A 50 -8.88 12.87 8.16
C SER A 50 -10.37 12.54 8.04
N CYS A 51 -10.91 12.48 6.82
CA CYS A 51 -12.31 12.10 6.58
C CYS A 51 -12.55 10.58 6.73
N ARG A 52 -11.50 9.78 6.82
CA ARG A 52 -11.54 8.34 7.08
C ARG A 52 -12.21 7.51 5.98
N ASN A 53 -12.21 8.02 4.74
CA ASN A 53 -12.75 7.28 3.60
C ASN A 53 -11.59 6.70 2.78
N VAL A 54 -11.72 5.41 2.46
CA VAL A 54 -10.73 4.65 1.68
C VAL A 54 -11.40 3.96 0.51
N ILE A 55 -10.78 4.01 -0.67
CA ILE A 55 -11.16 3.22 -1.84
C ILE A 55 -10.09 2.13 -2.03
N TYR A 56 -10.51 0.88 -2.05
CA TYR A 56 -9.65 -0.27 -2.29
C TYR A 56 -10.01 -0.91 -3.64
N VAL A 57 -9.18 -0.69 -4.65
CA VAL A 57 -9.31 -1.33 -5.96
C VAL A 57 -8.61 -2.68 -5.89
N SER A 58 -9.38 -3.76 -5.94
CA SER A 58 -8.89 -5.14 -5.86
C SER A 58 -9.06 -5.83 -7.21
N THR A 59 -7.94 -6.20 -7.84
CA THR A 59 -7.92 -6.88 -9.13
C THR A 59 -7.65 -8.38 -9.02
N GLU A 60 -6.96 -8.79 -7.95
CA GLU A 60 -6.62 -10.19 -7.71
C GLU A 60 -7.71 -10.93 -6.91
N ASP A 61 -8.27 -10.26 -5.89
CA ASP A 61 -9.30 -10.82 -5.02
C ASP A 61 -10.69 -10.25 -5.32
N GLY A 62 -11.70 -11.14 -5.47
CA GLY A 62 -13.10 -10.73 -5.59
C GLY A 62 -13.78 -10.56 -4.22
N GLU A 63 -15.09 -10.25 -4.24
CA GLU A 63 -15.91 -10.00 -3.04
C GLU A 63 -15.84 -11.15 -2.02
N MET A 64 -15.91 -12.39 -2.50
CA MET A 64 -15.90 -13.57 -1.62
C MET A 64 -14.57 -13.69 -0.88
N ALA A 65 -13.43 -13.56 -1.57
CA ALA A 65 -12.10 -13.63 -0.97
C ALA A 65 -11.89 -12.48 0.04
N THR A 66 -12.34 -11.28 -0.31
CA THR A 66 -12.33 -10.11 0.60
C THR A 66 -13.17 -10.37 1.85
N SER A 67 -14.38 -10.92 1.71
CA SER A 67 -15.25 -11.25 2.85
C SER A 67 -14.62 -12.30 3.76
N VAL A 68 -13.99 -13.33 3.20
CA VAL A 68 -13.27 -14.35 3.97
C VAL A 68 -12.11 -13.71 4.76
N TRP A 69 -11.35 -12.81 4.14
CA TRP A 69 -10.27 -12.10 4.82
C TRP A 69 -10.78 -11.23 5.95
N LEU A 70 -11.84 -10.45 5.72
CA LEU A 70 -12.46 -9.60 6.73
C LEU A 70 -12.99 -10.42 7.92
N ASN A 71 -13.68 -11.53 7.64
CA ASN A 71 -14.17 -12.43 8.70
C ASN A 71 -13.01 -13.03 9.51
N LYS A 72 -11.90 -13.37 8.89
CA LYS A 72 -10.72 -13.88 9.59
C LYS A 72 -10.05 -12.80 10.43
N TYR A 73 -10.03 -11.56 9.95
CA TYR A 73 -9.44 -10.41 10.65
C TYR A 73 -10.26 -10.02 11.90
N PHE A 74 -11.57 -9.93 11.78
CA PHE A 74 -12.46 -9.42 12.85
C PHE A 74 -13.23 -10.49 13.61
N GLY A 75 -13.33 -11.72 13.10
CA GLY A 75 -14.28 -12.72 13.58
C GLY A 75 -15.71 -12.42 13.15
N GLU A 76 -16.69 -13.05 13.81
CA GLU A 76 -18.11 -13.01 13.40
C GLU A 76 -18.81 -11.65 13.64
N GLU A 77 -18.20 -10.72 14.35
CA GLU A 77 -18.83 -9.44 14.73
C GLU A 77 -18.78 -8.36 13.65
N ILE A 78 -18.06 -8.59 12.54
CA ILE A 78 -17.79 -7.58 11.52
C ILE A 78 -19.02 -7.03 10.81
N ALA A 79 -20.07 -7.85 10.62
CA ALA A 79 -21.22 -7.53 9.77
C ALA A 79 -22.09 -6.35 10.26
N LYS A 80 -21.77 -5.74 11.40
CA LYS A 80 -22.59 -4.73 12.08
C LYS A 80 -21.89 -3.39 12.32
N ASP A 81 -20.66 -3.20 11.81
CA ASP A 81 -19.91 -1.97 12.07
C ASP A 81 -20.12 -0.95 10.94
N ASP A 82 -20.89 0.09 11.21
CA ASP A 82 -21.19 1.17 10.24
C ASP A 82 -19.94 1.88 9.72
N ARG A 83 -18.81 1.85 10.45
CA ARG A 83 -17.55 2.46 10.03
C ARG A 83 -16.99 1.82 8.77
N LEU A 84 -17.27 0.53 8.54
CA LEU A 84 -16.87 -0.18 7.32
C LEU A 84 -17.50 0.41 6.05
N SER A 85 -18.60 1.15 6.15
CA SER A 85 -19.20 1.86 5.00
C SER A 85 -18.25 2.89 4.38
N LYS A 86 -17.22 3.33 5.12
CA LYS A 86 -16.16 4.22 4.65
C LYS A 86 -15.05 3.52 3.86
N LEU A 87 -15.02 2.18 3.86
CA LEU A 87 -14.12 1.36 3.04
C LEU A 87 -14.88 0.85 1.82
N LYS A 88 -14.64 1.48 0.67
CA LYS A 88 -15.27 1.09 -0.58
C LYS A 88 -14.36 0.18 -1.38
N TYR A 89 -14.75 -1.08 -1.57
CA TYR A 89 -14.09 -1.97 -2.52
C TYR A 89 -14.59 -1.77 -3.95
N VAL A 90 -13.66 -1.83 -4.90
CA VAL A 90 -13.90 -1.74 -6.34
C VAL A 90 -13.26 -2.93 -7.02
N TYR A 91 -14.06 -3.82 -7.60
CA TYR A 91 -13.59 -5.03 -8.29
C TYR A 91 -13.66 -4.89 -9.81
N ASN A 92 -14.59 -4.08 -10.32
CA ASN A 92 -14.65 -3.78 -11.75
C ASN A 92 -13.77 -2.57 -12.07
N THR A 93 -12.77 -2.78 -12.89
CA THR A 93 -11.77 -1.77 -13.23
C THR A 93 -12.00 -1.11 -14.59
N GLU A 94 -13.10 -1.44 -15.28
CA GLU A 94 -13.46 -0.76 -16.52
C GLU A 94 -13.71 0.73 -16.28
N GLY A 95 -13.00 1.58 -17.03
CA GLY A 95 -13.09 3.03 -16.85
C GLY A 95 -12.62 3.54 -15.49
N ILE A 96 -11.78 2.80 -14.76
CA ILE A 96 -11.40 3.04 -13.36
C ILE A 96 -10.97 4.48 -13.09
N ILE A 97 -10.18 5.10 -13.96
CA ILE A 97 -9.70 6.49 -13.79
C ILE A 97 -10.86 7.47 -13.74
N LYS A 98 -11.85 7.31 -14.64
CA LYS A 98 -13.05 8.15 -14.68
C LYS A 98 -13.87 7.95 -13.40
N ASN A 99 -14.08 6.70 -13.02
CA ASN A 99 -14.87 6.35 -11.83
C ASN A 99 -14.21 6.86 -10.53
N LEU A 100 -12.89 6.70 -10.38
CA LEU A 100 -12.16 7.25 -9.24
C LEU A 100 -12.29 8.77 -9.19
N ARG A 101 -12.07 9.45 -10.31
CA ARG A 101 -12.16 10.91 -10.39
C ARG A 101 -13.55 11.42 -10.00
N GLU A 102 -14.62 10.76 -10.46
CA GLU A 102 -16.00 11.10 -10.13
C GLU A 102 -16.25 10.96 -8.63
N VAL A 103 -15.81 9.86 -8.02
CA VAL A 103 -16.00 9.62 -6.57
C VAL A 103 -15.24 10.65 -5.74
N VAL A 104 -13.95 10.92 -6.05
CA VAL A 104 -13.14 11.86 -5.24
C VAL A 104 -13.51 13.33 -5.47
N SER A 105 -14.18 13.66 -6.58
CA SER A 105 -14.67 15.02 -6.83
C SER A 105 -15.88 15.39 -5.99
N THR A 106 -16.62 14.40 -5.52
CA THR A 106 -17.85 14.58 -4.72
C THR A 106 -17.72 14.15 -3.27
N ASN A 107 -16.67 13.40 -2.95
CA ASN A 107 -16.43 12.88 -1.61
C ASN A 107 -15.00 13.15 -1.17
N CYS A 108 -14.84 13.48 0.12
CA CYS A 108 -13.51 13.46 0.72
C CYS A 108 -13.01 12.01 0.78
N VAL A 109 -11.83 11.73 0.21
CA VAL A 109 -11.16 10.42 0.26
C VAL A 109 -9.71 10.63 0.65
N ASP A 110 -9.23 9.89 1.64
CA ASP A 110 -7.85 10.01 2.11
C ASP A 110 -6.89 9.13 1.35
N LEU A 111 -7.34 7.92 1.00
CA LEU A 111 -6.51 6.87 0.46
C LEU A 111 -7.22 6.10 -0.65
N ILE A 112 -6.53 5.92 -1.77
CA ILE A 112 -6.85 4.95 -2.81
C ILE A 112 -5.76 3.89 -2.81
N ILE A 113 -6.13 2.63 -2.66
CA ILE A 113 -5.23 1.48 -2.77
C ILE A 113 -5.49 0.79 -4.10
N ILE A 114 -4.44 0.48 -4.84
CA ILE A 114 -4.47 -0.25 -6.11
C ILE A 114 -3.76 -1.59 -5.91
N ASP A 115 -4.51 -2.65 -5.80
CA ASP A 115 -4.04 -4.02 -5.57
C ASP A 115 -4.52 -4.94 -6.72
N SER A 116 -3.72 -5.07 -7.79
CA SER A 116 -2.32 -4.68 -7.99
C SER A 116 -2.11 -3.72 -9.19
N TYR A 117 -0.96 -3.05 -9.20
CA TYR A 117 -0.55 -2.23 -10.35
C TYR A 117 -0.41 -3.05 -11.62
N ALA A 118 0.13 -4.26 -11.52
CA ALA A 118 0.45 -5.11 -12.67
C ALA A 118 -0.77 -5.47 -13.49
N ASP A 119 -1.93 -5.65 -12.87
CA ASP A 119 -3.17 -6.04 -13.56
C ASP A 119 -3.85 -4.88 -14.27
N LEU A 120 -3.65 -3.66 -13.76
CA LEU A 120 -4.23 -2.46 -14.38
C LEU A 120 -3.38 -1.89 -15.51
N PHE A 121 -2.08 -2.14 -15.47
CA PHE A 121 -1.17 -1.62 -16.48
C PHE A 121 -1.02 -2.61 -17.65
N THR A 122 -1.65 -2.30 -18.77
CA THR A 122 -1.67 -3.15 -19.98
C THR A 122 -0.50 -2.91 -20.94
N GLY A 123 0.36 -1.92 -20.66
CA GLY A 123 1.52 -1.59 -21.49
C GLY A 123 2.77 -2.41 -21.17
N SER A 124 3.87 -2.07 -21.82
CA SER A 124 5.16 -2.70 -21.51
C SER A 124 5.76 -2.14 -20.22
N MET A 125 5.93 -3.00 -19.22
CA MET A 125 6.55 -2.66 -17.93
C MET A 125 7.97 -2.08 -18.07
N ASN A 126 8.66 -2.39 -19.19
CA ASN A 126 10.01 -1.89 -19.46
C ASN A 126 10.00 -0.56 -20.21
N ASN A 127 8.85 -0.10 -20.71
CA ASN A 127 8.72 1.19 -21.39
C ASN A 127 8.42 2.30 -20.37
N SER A 128 9.45 3.05 -19.99
CA SER A 128 9.33 4.12 -19.01
C SER A 128 8.33 5.21 -19.39
N ASN A 129 8.11 5.47 -20.69
CA ASN A 129 7.16 6.48 -21.13
C ASN A 129 5.72 6.02 -20.95
N GLU A 130 5.41 4.77 -21.29
CA GLU A 130 4.08 4.19 -21.08
C GLU A 130 3.74 4.12 -19.59
N VAL A 131 4.70 3.64 -18.78
CA VAL A 131 4.55 3.58 -17.30
C VAL A 131 4.29 4.97 -16.72
N ARG A 132 5.06 5.98 -17.14
CA ARG A 132 4.86 7.37 -16.68
C ARG A 132 3.53 7.95 -17.12
N SER A 133 3.11 7.67 -18.36
CA SER A 133 1.81 8.13 -18.88
C SER A 133 0.66 7.57 -18.07
N PHE A 134 0.69 6.27 -17.79
CA PHE A 134 -0.31 5.60 -16.93
C PHE A 134 -0.34 6.20 -15.52
N LEU A 135 0.81 6.30 -14.86
CA LEU A 135 0.89 6.84 -13.50
C LEU A 135 0.53 8.33 -13.41
N ASN A 136 0.70 9.09 -14.50
CA ASN A 136 0.26 10.49 -14.55
C ASN A 136 -1.25 10.64 -14.35
N MET A 137 -2.06 9.69 -14.82
CA MET A 137 -3.51 9.74 -14.61
C MET A 137 -3.86 9.73 -13.12
N TYR A 138 -3.22 8.86 -12.34
CA TYR A 138 -3.38 8.80 -10.89
C TYR A 138 -2.75 9.99 -10.17
N ASN A 139 -1.58 10.44 -10.64
CA ASN A 139 -0.92 11.61 -10.07
C ASN A 139 -1.76 12.89 -10.23
N ASN A 140 -2.49 13.03 -11.33
CA ASN A 140 -3.41 14.14 -11.53
C ASN A 140 -4.56 14.09 -10.52
N ILE A 141 -5.13 12.92 -10.26
CA ILE A 141 -6.16 12.72 -9.23
C ILE A 141 -5.58 13.08 -7.85
N ALA A 142 -4.40 12.55 -7.51
CA ALA A 142 -3.76 12.81 -6.23
C ALA A 142 -3.52 14.31 -6.00
N ASN A 143 -2.98 15.01 -6.99
CA ASN A 143 -2.66 16.44 -6.89
C ASN A 143 -3.91 17.33 -6.86
N GLU A 144 -4.94 17.00 -7.63
CA GLU A 144 -6.14 17.83 -7.75
C GLU A 144 -7.04 17.72 -6.52
N PHE A 145 -7.15 16.52 -5.94
CA PHE A 145 -8.06 16.24 -4.83
C PHE A 145 -7.36 16.02 -3.48
N GLY A 146 -6.03 16.06 -3.44
CA GLY A 146 -5.26 15.84 -2.22
C GLY A 146 -5.30 14.38 -1.71
N VAL A 147 -5.79 13.44 -2.53
CA VAL A 147 -5.91 12.02 -2.15
C VAL A 147 -4.57 11.31 -2.32
N THR A 148 -4.23 10.45 -1.38
CA THR A 148 -3.04 9.59 -1.48
C THR A 148 -3.36 8.34 -2.28
N VAL A 149 -2.47 7.93 -3.19
CA VAL A 149 -2.62 6.69 -3.96
C VAL A 149 -1.46 5.75 -3.64
N VAL A 150 -1.76 4.56 -3.16
CA VAL A 150 -0.77 3.51 -2.87
C VAL A 150 -0.95 2.35 -3.84
N PHE A 151 0.10 2.06 -4.60
CA PHE A 151 0.15 0.91 -5.49
C PHE A 151 0.82 -0.28 -4.81
N LEU A 152 0.17 -1.44 -4.86
CA LEU A 152 0.83 -2.71 -4.61
C LEU A 152 1.51 -3.19 -5.90
N HIS A 153 2.78 -3.59 -5.76
CA HIS A 153 3.56 -4.08 -6.90
C HIS A 153 4.55 -5.16 -6.46
N HIS A 154 5.09 -5.89 -7.44
CA HIS A 154 6.01 -6.98 -7.18
C HIS A 154 7.48 -6.58 -7.35
N THR A 155 8.36 -7.32 -6.68
CA THR A 155 9.80 -7.29 -6.91
C THR A 155 10.20 -8.26 -8.02
N LYS A 156 11.41 -8.09 -8.57
CA LYS A 156 11.99 -9.02 -9.53
C LYS A 156 12.31 -10.34 -8.82
N LYS A 157 12.06 -11.47 -9.46
CA LYS A 157 12.40 -12.81 -8.91
C LYS A 157 13.89 -12.95 -8.55
N ALA A 158 14.77 -12.28 -9.29
CA ALA A 158 16.23 -12.30 -9.05
C ALA A 158 16.66 -11.50 -7.80
N SER A 159 15.75 -10.83 -7.11
CA SER A 159 16.06 -10.05 -5.90
C SER A 159 15.78 -10.80 -4.60
N ALA A 160 15.33 -12.06 -4.67
CA ALA A 160 15.16 -12.92 -3.49
C ALA A 160 16.49 -13.04 -2.70
N GLY A 161 16.44 -12.79 -1.38
CA GLY A 161 17.62 -12.81 -0.51
C GLY A 161 18.60 -11.63 -0.68
N MET A 162 18.28 -10.65 -1.53
CA MET A 162 19.09 -9.44 -1.66
C MET A 162 18.66 -8.36 -0.68
N VAL A 163 19.62 -7.46 -0.35
CA VAL A 163 19.32 -6.26 0.43
C VAL A 163 18.20 -5.46 -0.23
N PRO A 164 17.12 -5.14 0.50
CA PRO A 164 16.02 -4.35 0.00
C PRO A 164 16.48 -3.01 -0.58
N ASN A 165 16.23 -2.79 -1.87
CA ASN A 165 16.57 -1.54 -2.55
C ASN A 165 15.62 -1.26 -3.71
N LYS A 166 15.59 -0.01 -4.18
CA LYS A 166 14.71 0.43 -5.26
C LYS A 166 14.93 -0.28 -6.60
N ASN A 167 16.12 -0.83 -6.85
CA ASN A 167 16.45 -1.54 -8.09
C ASN A 167 15.80 -2.94 -8.15
N SER A 168 15.32 -3.45 -7.01
CA SER A 168 14.59 -4.72 -6.91
C SER A 168 13.15 -4.64 -7.41
N ILE A 169 12.61 -3.44 -7.67
CA ILE A 169 11.24 -3.24 -8.15
C ILE A 169 11.12 -3.80 -9.58
N LEU A 170 10.04 -4.53 -9.84
CA LEU A 170 9.76 -5.05 -11.18
C LEU A 170 9.45 -3.90 -12.14
N GLY A 171 9.94 -4.00 -13.39
CA GLY A 171 9.67 -3.05 -14.45
C GLY A 171 10.68 -1.93 -14.56
N SER A 172 10.24 -0.81 -15.16
CA SER A 172 11.12 0.30 -15.50
C SER A 172 11.38 1.25 -14.34
N GLN A 173 12.46 2.01 -14.44
CA GLN A 173 12.72 3.16 -13.55
C GLN A 173 11.59 4.20 -13.55
N GLY A 174 10.72 4.16 -14.58
CA GLY A 174 9.56 5.04 -14.71
C GLY A 174 8.57 4.90 -13.56
N PHE A 175 8.37 3.66 -13.05
CA PHE A 175 7.50 3.41 -11.89
C PHE A 175 8.08 4.04 -10.62
N GLU A 176 9.31 3.67 -10.27
CA GLU A 176 9.98 4.17 -9.05
C GLU A 176 10.09 5.69 -9.05
N ALA A 177 10.44 6.29 -10.20
CA ALA A 177 10.62 7.73 -10.32
C ALA A 177 9.36 8.55 -10.00
N LYS A 178 8.16 7.99 -10.23
CA LYS A 178 6.88 8.64 -9.93
C LYS A 178 6.47 8.54 -8.46
N MET A 179 6.95 7.55 -7.73
CA MET A 179 6.60 7.36 -6.31
C MET A 179 7.35 8.34 -5.43
N ARG A 180 6.67 8.92 -4.44
CA ARG A 180 7.28 9.76 -3.40
C ARG A 180 7.79 8.95 -2.23
N SER A 181 7.14 7.83 -1.96
CA SER A 181 7.59 6.81 -1.01
C SER A 181 7.43 5.43 -1.61
N VAL A 182 8.41 4.57 -1.40
CA VAL A 182 8.35 3.14 -1.71
C VAL A 182 8.73 2.37 -0.48
N LEU A 183 7.79 1.58 0.00
CA LEU A 183 7.96 0.62 1.08
C LEU A 183 8.19 -0.75 0.47
N MET A 184 9.05 -1.55 1.07
CA MET A 184 9.28 -2.94 0.67
C MET A 184 9.00 -3.86 1.85
N LEU A 185 8.17 -4.87 1.61
CA LEU A 185 7.88 -5.92 2.59
C LEU A 185 8.61 -7.19 2.18
N THR A 186 9.51 -7.68 3.04
CA THR A 186 10.25 -8.92 2.82
C THR A 186 9.99 -9.90 3.96
N GLN A 187 10.12 -11.18 3.69
CA GLN A 187 10.07 -12.22 4.71
C GLN A 187 11.42 -12.29 5.45
N ASP A 188 11.40 -12.66 6.72
CA ASP A 188 12.61 -12.97 7.47
C ASP A 188 13.12 -14.36 7.07
N ASP A 189 14.45 -14.51 6.90
CA ASP A 189 15.05 -15.76 6.45
C ASP A 189 15.03 -16.87 7.52
N SER A 190 14.87 -16.51 8.79
CA SER A 190 14.97 -17.41 9.95
C SER A 190 13.64 -17.67 10.65
N ASP A 191 12.67 -16.78 10.52
CA ASP A 191 11.35 -16.87 11.16
C ASP A 191 10.24 -16.50 10.17
N GLU A 192 9.49 -17.51 9.71
CA GLU A 192 8.39 -17.35 8.76
C GLU A 192 7.25 -16.47 9.27
N SER A 193 7.15 -16.22 10.57
CA SER A 193 6.16 -15.30 11.15
C SER A 193 6.58 -13.85 11.07
N LEU A 194 7.86 -13.56 10.79
CA LEU A 194 8.37 -12.20 10.75
C LEU A 194 8.46 -11.63 9.33
N ARG A 195 8.28 -10.32 9.25
CA ARG A 195 8.46 -9.54 8.03
C ARG A 195 9.28 -8.29 8.34
N HIS A 196 10.00 -7.84 7.34
CA HIS A 196 10.74 -6.58 7.40
C HIS A 196 10.05 -5.54 6.52
N LEU A 197 9.57 -4.46 7.13
CA LEU A 197 9.08 -3.29 6.42
C LEU A 197 10.24 -2.30 6.25
N CYS A 198 10.68 -2.16 5.02
CA CYS A 198 11.84 -1.34 4.64
C CYS A 198 11.38 -0.09 3.88
N ILE A 199 11.95 1.08 4.20
CA ILE A 199 11.73 2.30 3.42
C ILE A 199 12.85 2.37 2.38
N VAL A 200 12.59 1.89 1.15
CA VAL A 200 13.61 1.86 0.09
C VAL A 200 13.70 3.15 -0.71
N LYS A 201 12.67 3.99 -0.61
CA LYS A 201 12.63 5.36 -1.11
C LYS A 201 11.69 6.19 -0.27
N ASN A 202 12.10 7.38 0.09
CA ASN A 202 11.21 8.42 0.60
C ASN A 202 11.88 9.78 0.36
N ASN A 203 11.19 10.67 -0.36
CA ASN A 203 11.74 11.96 -0.76
C ASN A 203 11.79 12.98 0.39
N TYR A 204 11.18 12.67 1.53
CA TYR A 204 10.99 13.58 2.66
C TYR A 204 11.71 13.12 3.94
N LEU A 205 12.46 12.02 3.86
CA LEU A 205 13.21 11.48 4.99
C LEU A 205 14.72 11.47 4.72
N PRO A 206 15.54 11.70 5.76
CA PRO A 206 16.99 11.52 5.65
C PRO A 206 17.35 10.04 5.48
N GLU A 207 18.55 9.76 4.94
CA GLU A 207 19.04 8.39 4.73
C GLU A 207 19.09 7.56 6.02
N SER A 208 19.41 8.21 7.16
CA SER A 208 19.47 7.55 8.47
C SER A 208 18.15 6.85 8.86
N GLU A 209 17.00 7.41 8.49
CA GLU A 209 15.69 6.83 8.76
C GLU A 209 15.39 5.60 7.88
N LYS A 210 16.05 5.50 6.72
CA LYS A 210 15.87 4.43 5.73
C LYS A 210 16.86 3.27 5.90
N SER A 211 17.83 3.42 6.81
CA SER A 211 18.92 2.45 6.98
C SER A 211 18.54 1.19 7.75
N MET A 212 17.36 1.17 8.36
CA MET A 212 16.88 0.05 9.18
C MET A 212 15.44 -0.33 8.81
N SER A 213 15.17 -1.63 8.79
CA SER A 213 13.80 -2.15 8.67
C SER A 213 13.05 -2.05 10.00
N TYR A 214 11.73 -2.01 9.91
CA TYR A 214 10.82 -2.30 11.02
C TYR A 214 10.46 -3.78 10.97
N VAL A 215 10.61 -4.48 12.08
CA VAL A 215 10.26 -5.91 12.17
C VAL A 215 8.79 -6.02 12.57
N LEU A 216 8.03 -6.70 11.74
CA LEU A 216 6.61 -6.93 11.92
C LEU A 216 6.37 -8.43 12.12
N ARG A 217 5.44 -8.79 13.01
CA ARG A 217 4.95 -10.15 13.17
C ARG A 217 3.63 -10.32 12.43
N PHE A 218 3.57 -11.27 11.51
CA PHE A 218 2.36 -11.64 10.79
C PHE A 218 1.62 -12.73 11.58
N ASN A 219 0.43 -12.42 12.05
CA ASN A 219 -0.30 -13.27 12.98
C ASN A 219 -1.38 -14.13 12.27
N GLN A 220 -2.01 -15.03 13.03
CA GLN A 220 -3.03 -15.96 12.53
C GLN A 220 -4.31 -15.28 12.01
N TYR A 221 -4.54 -14.00 12.34
CA TYR A 221 -5.67 -13.21 11.87
C TYR A 221 -5.37 -12.46 10.57
N LEU A 222 -4.25 -12.78 9.93
CA LEU A 222 -3.73 -12.10 8.73
C LEU A 222 -3.44 -10.61 8.94
N ALA A 223 -3.08 -10.25 10.17
CA ALA A 223 -2.70 -8.91 10.57
C ALA A 223 -1.22 -8.85 10.97
N PHE A 224 -0.69 -7.66 11.00
CA PHE A 224 0.67 -7.37 11.43
C PHE A 224 0.66 -6.65 12.78
N ASP A 225 1.58 -7.07 13.63
CA ASP A 225 1.92 -6.39 14.87
C ASP A 225 3.36 -5.87 14.75
N ILE A 226 3.61 -4.62 15.15
CA ILE A 226 4.98 -4.10 15.18
C ILE A 226 5.71 -4.68 16.39
N THR A 227 6.96 -5.08 16.17
CA THR A 227 7.86 -5.44 17.26
C THR A 227 8.70 -4.24 17.70
N SER A 228 9.46 -4.36 18.79
CA SER A 228 10.46 -3.36 19.19
C SER A 228 11.72 -3.38 18.32
N ASP A 229 11.88 -4.40 17.50
CA ASP A 229 13.13 -4.68 16.82
C ASP A 229 13.26 -3.88 15.52
N ARG A 230 14.50 -3.47 15.27
CA ARG A 230 14.94 -2.83 14.04
C ARG A 230 16.18 -3.55 13.52
N VAL A 231 16.19 -3.90 12.24
CA VAL A 231 17.32 -4.59 11.61
C VAL A 231 17.95 -3.67 10.57
N LYS A 232 19.29 -3.56 10.62
CA LYS A 232 20.04 -2.77 9.66
C LYS A 232 19.98 -3.41 8.28
N LEU A 233 19.66 -2.61 7.28
CA LEU A 233 19.76 -2.99 5.87
C LEU A 233 21.23 -2.94 5.46
N ASN A 234 21.87 -4.10 5.34
CA ASN A 234 23.29 -4.22 5.00
C ASN A 234 23.50 -4.32 3.49
#